data_5e62827c3fb71805b847fd4fdc756f48
#
_entry.id   5e62827c3fb71805b847fd4fdc756f48
#
_cell.length_a   1.000
_cell.length_b   1.000
_cell.length_c   1.000
_cell.angle_alpha   90.00
_cell.angle_beta   90.00
_cell.angle_gamma   90.00
#
_symmetry.space_group_name_H-M   'P 1'
#
loop_
_entity.id
_entity.type
_entity.pdbx_description
1 polymer ?
#
loop_
_entity_poly.entity_id
_entity_poly.type
_entity_poly.pdbx_seq_one_letter_code
_entity_poly.pdbx_strand_id
1 'polypeptide(L)'
;MRLGVVVLAVVAVMGIAACGGDDAAPLTLEQRIAGEAEAPGSEPDPVETRRTATGLEELAATMEHQLITATDEDKAALGEAGFVSAILDTRFFPSEPGGEHVGGEPHVATLVMQFSSEAGATDAVDLLHTDGLEPCPETCAFSVAEFEVDGIRNGRGIQRIATQEALDRVGDTERFPQAEYSIHFADGPFAYDVRLFGLPDEVSLQQVEEIAAKLYARVQGAPPPPEG
;
A
#
# COMPACT_ATOMS: atom_id res chain seq x y z
N MET A 1 -13.66 15.18 -71.38
CA MET A 1 -12.44 14.50 -70.98
C MET A 1 -11.91 15.17 -69.71
N ARG A 2 -12.06 14.55 -68.51
CA ARG A 2 -11.47 15.03 -67.27
C ARG A 2 -10.46 13.96 -66.84
N LEU A 3 -9.16 14.30 -66.86
CA LEU A 3 -8.10 13.48 -66.33
C LEU A 3 -8.16 13.54 -64.81
N GLY A 4 -8.35 12.40 -64.19
CA GLY A 4 -8.18 12.22 -62.76
C GLY A 4 -6.70 11.93 -62.44
N VAL A 5 -6.10 12.74 -61.58
CA VAL A 5 -4.77 12.53 -61.04
C VAL A 5 -4.91 11.63 -59.81
N VAL A 6 -4.35 10.42 -59.91
CA VAL A 6 -4.23 9.52 -58.75
C VAL A 6 -2.93 9.86 -58.03
N VAL A 7 -3.05 10.40 -56.79
CA VAL A 7 -1.91 10.60 -55.91
C VAL A 7 -1.70 9.33 -55.11
N LEU A 8 -0.63 8.61 -55.39
CA LEU A 8 -0.18 7.46 -54.62
C LEU A 8 0.58 7.99 -53.41
N ALA A 9 -0.03 7.89 -52.21
CA ALA A 9 0.66 8.14 -50.95
C ALA A 9 1.49 6.90 -50.57
N VAL A 10 2.81 7.00 -50.70
CA VAL A 10 3.75 6.01 -50.18
C VAL A 10 3.90 6.24 -48.67
N VAL A 11 3.29 5.40 -47.87
CA VAL A 11 3.51 5.36 -46.44
C VAL A 11 4.84 4.65 -46.19
N ALA A 12 5.89 5.39 -45.89
CA ALA A 12 7.15 4.83 -45.41
C ALA A 12 6.94 4.35 -43.97
N VAL A 13 6.80 3.04 -43.80
CA VAL A 13 6.88 2.41 -42.44
C VAL A 13 8.35 2.44 -42.04
N MET A 14 8.73 3.43 -41.25
CA MET A 14 9.98 3.39 -40.50
C MET A 14 9.85 2.30 -39.43
N GLY A 15 10.46 1.16 -39.68
CA GLY A 15 10.67 0.12 -38.68
C GLY A 15 11.57 0.68 -37.59
N ILE A 16 11.00 1.03 -36.46
CA ILE A 16 11.75 1.20 -35.23
C ILE A 16 12.21 -0.21 -34.84
N ALA A 17 13.52 -0.49 -35.04
CA ALA A 17 14.15 -1.65 -34.47
C ALA A 17 14.09 -1.46 -32.94
N ALA A 18 13.09 -2.05 -32.30
CA ALA A 18 13.06 -2.25 -30.84
C ALA A 18 14.27 -3.12 -30.51
N CYS A 19 15.27 -2.55 -29.85
CA CYS A 19 16.27 -3.31 -29.13
C CYS A 19 15.50 -4.18 -28.13
N GLY A 20 15.63 -5.52 -28.28
CA GLY A 20 15.01 -6.49 -27.41
C GLY A 20 15.53 -6.34 -25.98
N GLY A 21 14.75 -5.67 -25.14
CA GLY A 21 14.71 -5.94 -23.72
C GLY A 21 13.65 -7.05 -23.57
N ASP A 22 13.93 -8.06 -22.80
CA ASP A 22 12.92 -9.00 -22.33
C ASP A 22 11.85 -8.18 -21.60
N ASP A 23 10.73 -7.88 -22.29
CA ASP A 23 9.57 -7.23 -21.70
C ASP A 23 8.98 -8.23 -20.69
N ALA A 24 9.47 -8.17 -19.46
CA ALA A 24 8.88 -8.92 -18.36
C ALA A 24 7.38 -8.57 -18.30
N ALA A 25 6.53 -9.57 -18.23
CA ALA A 25 5.10 -9.36 -18.12
C ALA A 25 4.82 -8.45 -16.91
N PRO A 26 3.89 -7.48 -17.01
CA PRO A 26 3.57 -6.58 -15.91
C PRO A 26 3.13 -7.40 -14.68
N LEU A 27 3.58 -6.99 -13.48
CA LEU A 27 3.23 -7.65 -12.23
C LEU A 27 1.70 -7.62 -12.01
N THR A 28 1.14 -8.75 -11.59
CA THR A 28 -0.25 -8.84 -11.13
C THR A 28 -0.42 -8.14 -9.78
N LEU A 29 -1.67 -7.91 -9.32
CA LEU A 29 -1.93 -7.34 -7.99
C LEU A 29 -1.31 -8.21 -6.88
N GLU A 30 -1.44 -9.54 -6.98
CA GLU A 30 -0.89 -10.48 -6.01
C GLU A 30 0.64 -10.43 -5.93
N GLN A 31 1.29 -10.08 -7.03
CA GLN A 31 2.75 -9.91 -7.08
C GLN A 31 3.20 -8.54 -6.56
N ARG A 32 2.28 -7.64 -6.23
CA ARG A 32 2.55 -6.26 -5.75
C ARG A 32 2.42 -6.10 -4.24
N ILE A 33 1.93 -7.10 -3.51
CA ILE A 33 1.86 -7.09 -2.04
C ILE A 33 3.21 -7.47 -1.42
N ALA A 34 3.51 -6.97 -0.22
CA ALA A 34 4.71 -7.36 0.51
C ALA A 34 4.63 -8.85 0.91
N GLY A 35 5.71 -9.58 0.66
CA GLY A 35 5.88 -10.98 1.02
C GLY A 35 6.99 -11.18 2.04
N GLU A 36 7.43 -12.41 2.23
CA GLU A 36 8.55 -12.75 3.11
C GLU A 36 9.87 -12.07 2.66
N ALA A 37 10.04 -11.82 1.36
CA ALA A 37 11.23 -11.14 0.85
C ALA A 37 11.34 -9.68 1.33
N GLU A 38 10.19 -8.97 1.44
CA GLU A 38 10.13 -7.60 1.93
C GLU A 38 10.00 -7.53 3.44
N ALA A 39 9.28 -8.49 4.06
CA ALA A 39 9.05 -8.58 5.50
C ALA A 39 9.59 -9.93 6.04
N PRO A 40 10.93 -10.08 6.18
CA PRO A 40 11.54 -11.34 6.60
C PRO A 40 11.05 -11.79 7.97
N GLY A 41 10.75 -13.07 8.09
CA GLY A 41 10.23 -13.68 9.33
C GLY A 41 8.73 -13.48 9.53
N SER A 42 8.04 -12.77 8.63
CA SER A 42 6.58 -12.68 8.69
C SER A 42 5.93 -13.91 8.05
N GLU A 43 4.78 -14.29 8.59
CA GLU A 43 3.94 -15.37 8.08
C GLU A 43 2.57 -14.83 7.65
N PRO A 44 1.88 -15.45 6.65
CA PRO A 44 0.51 -15.06 6.31
C PRO A 44 -0.40 -15.15 7.55
N ASP A 45 -1.23 -14.15 7.77
CA ASP A 45 -2.20 -14.17 8.87
C ASP A 45 -3.24 -15.28 8.64
N PRO A 46 -3.39 -16.24 9.55
CA PRO A 46 -4.34 -17.34 9.39
C PRO A 46 -5.81 -16.89 9.58
N VAL A 47 -6.05 -15.76 10.22
CA VAL A 47 -7.38 -15.22 10.54
C VAL A 47 -7.78 -14.17 9.53
N GLU A 48 -6.88 -13.24 9.22
CA GLU A 48 -7.08 -12.18 8.24
C GLU A 48 -6.51 -12.56 6.89
N THR A 49 -7.19 -13.49 6.22
CA THR A 49 -6.79 -13.94 4.89
C THR A 49 -6.82 -12.79 3.89
N ARG A 50 -5.96 -12.92 2.88
CA ARG A 50 -5.93 -12.03 1.73
C ARG A 50 -7.34 -11.72 1.20
N ARG A 51 -7.62 -10.43 0.99
CA ARG A 51 -8.91 -9.92 0.51
C ARG A 51 -8.71 -9.21 -0.82
N THR A 52 -9.68 -9.36 -1.71
CA THR A 52 -9.73 -8.64 -2.99
C THR A 52 -11.01 -7.83 -3.07
N ALA A 53 -10.94 -6.68 -3.72
CA ALA A 53 -12.09 -5.82 -3.97
C ALA A 53 -12.12 -5.44 -5.46
N THR A 54 -13.30 -5.53 -6.08
CA THR A 54 -13.56 -5.15 -7.47
C THR A 54 -14.59 -4.02 -7.56
N GLY A 55 -15.03 -3.50 -6.42
CA GLY A 55 -15.97 -2.39 -6.29
C GLY A 55 -15.70 -1.60 -5.01
N LEU A 56 -16.20 -0.37 -4.96
CA LEU A 56 -15.95 0.56 -3.86
C LEU A 56 -16.54 0.09 -2.52
N GLU A 57 -17.68 -0.61 -2.52
CA GLU A 57 -18.25 -1.16 -1.29
C GLU A 57 -17.41 -2.32 -0.74
N GLU A 58 -16.87 -3.17 -1.62
CA GLU A 58 -15.93 -4.24 -1.23
C GLU A 58 -14.61 -3.65 -0.73
N LEU A 59 -14.14 -2.57 -1.36
CA LEU A 59 -12.96 -1.84 -0.92
C LEU A 59 -13.17 -1.24 0.47
N ALA A 60 -14.29 -0.55 0.71
CA ALA A 60 -14.61 0.02 2.02
C ALA A 60 -14.63 -1.06 3.11
N ALA A 61 -15.30 -2.20 2.87
CA ALA A 61 -15.31 -3.33 3.78
C ALA A 61 -13.89 -3.92 3.99
N THR A 62 -13.03 -3.88 2.98
CA THR A 62 -11.63 -4.32 3.07
C THR A 62 -10.80 -3.35 3.93
N MET A 63 -11.00 -2.04 3.73
CA MET A 63 -10.30 -1.00 4.50
C MET A 63 -10.72 -0.99 5.98
N GLU A 64 -12.00 -1.24 6.30
CA GLU A 64 -12.48 -1.34 7.69
C GLU A 64 -11.73 -2.38 8.51
N HIS A 65 -11.25 -3.47 7.90
CA HIS A 65 -10.39 -4.46 8.56
C HIS A 65 -9.02 -3.89 8.98
N GLN A 66 -8.60 -2.80 8.36
CA GLN A 66 -7.36 -2.10 8.68
C GLN A 66 -7.60 -0.85 9.56
N LEU A 67 -8.76 -0.78 10.23
CA LEU A 67 -9.17 0.38 11.02
C LEU A 67 -9.23 1.70 10.20
N ILE A 68 -9.37 1.59 8.87
CA ILE A 68 -9.60 2.73 7.99
C ILE A 68 -11.10 2.80 7.75
N THR A 69 -11.76 3.81 8.28
CA THR A 69 -13.17 4.04 8.01
C THR A 69 -13.30 4.80 6.69
N ALA A 70 -13.65 4.11 5.62
CA ALA A 70 -13.95 4.75 4.35
C ALA A 70 -15.35 5.39 4.42
N THR A 71 -15.40 6.70 4.40
CA THR A 71 -16.64 7.48 4.36
C THR A 71 -17.28 7.42 2.96
N ASP A 72 -18.52 7.87 2.81
CA ASP A 72 -19.14 8.00 1.48
C ASP A 72 -18.42 9.03 0.61
N GLU A 73 -17.77 10.04 1.21
CA GLU A 73 -16.93 11.01 0.52
C GLU A 73 -15.66 10.36 -0.01
N ASP A 74 -14.98 9.52 0.77
CA ASP A 74 -13.78 8.79 0.35
C ASP A 74 -14.10 7.81 -0.79
N LYS A 75 -15.22 7.08 -0.68
CA LYS A 75 -15.69 6.21 -1.77
C LYS A 75 -15.95 7.00 -3.04
N ALA A 76 -16.57 8.18 -2.94
CA ALA A 76 -16.81 9.04 -4.09
C ALA A 76 -15.48 9.52 -4.71
N ALA A 77 -14.53 9.98 -3.88
CA ALA A 77 -13.21 10.43 -4.33
C ALA A 77 -12.42 9.31 -5.02
N LEU A 78 -12.38 8.09 -4.44
CA LEU A 78 -11.74 6.93 -5.06
C LEU A 78 -12.43 6.53 -6.37
N GLY A 79 -13.75 6.66 -6.46
CA GLY A 79 -14.50 6.43 -7.69
C GLY A 79 -14.16 7.45 -8.77
N GLU A 80 -14.06 8.73 -8.45
CA GLU A 80 -13.65 9.81 -9.36
C GLU A 80 -12.19 9.64 -9.80
N ALA A 81 -11.30 9.17 -8.92
CA ALA A 81 -9.93 8.80 -9.23
C ALA A 81 -9.83 7.59 -10.19
N GLY A 82 -10.94 6.89 -10.44
CA GLY A 82 -11.04 5.79 -11.39
C GLY A 82 -10.58 4.45 -10.80
N PHE A 83 -10.98 4.14 -9.57
CA PHE A 83 -10.73 2.86 -8.93
C PHE A 83 -11.17 1.68 -9.80
N VAL A 84 -10.33 0.65 -9.89
CA VAL A 84 -10.56 -0.57 -10.68
C VAL A 84 -10.67 -1.80 -9.78
N SER A 85 -9.67 -2.01 -8.94
CA SER A 85 -9.59 -3.19 -8.06
C SER A 85 -8.56 -2.96 -6.95
N ALA A 86 -8.63 -3.77 -5.90
CA ALA A 86 -7.64 -3.76 -4.83
C ALA A 86 -7.36 -5.17 -4.29
N ILE A 87 -6.23 -5.29 -3.62
CA ILE A 87 -5.85 -6.44 -2.83
C ILE A 87 -5.28 -5.97 -1.49
N LEU A 88 -5.71 -6.60 -0.42
CA LEU A 88 -5.16 -6.47 0.93
C LEU A 88 -4.55 -7.80 1.33
N ASP A 89 -3.36 -7.78 1.87
CA ASP A 89 -2.69 -8.93 2.49
C ASP A 89 -2.17 -8.51 3.86
N THR A 90 -2.43 -9.32 4.87
CA THR A 90 -1.92 -9.13 6.23
C THR A 90 -1.01 -10.28 6.58
N ARG A 91 0.12 -9.95 7.20
CA ARG A 91 1.12 -10.89 7.68
C ARG A 91 1.46 -10.54 9.12
N PHE A 92 1.78 -11.53 9.94
CA PHE A 92 2.21 -11.32 11.32
C PHE A 92 3.65 -11.78 11.52
N PHE A 93 4.30 -11.26 12.54
CA PHE A 93 5.64 -11.68 12.96
C PHE A 93 5.49 -12.56 14.21
N PRO A 94 5.56 -13.89 14.07
CA PRO A 94 5.39 -14.79 15.21
C PRO A 94 6.53 -14.61 16.22
N SER A 95 6.20 -14.63 17.51
CA SER A 95 7.18 -14.57 18.59
C SER A 95 8.16 -15.76 18.56
N GLU A 96 7.71 -16.91 18.03
CA GLU A 96 8.52 -18.09 17.77
C GLU A 96 8.23 -18.58 16.32
N PRO A 97 9.23 -19.02 15.55
CA PRO A 97 9.01 -19.53 14.20
C PRO A 97 8.02 -20.70 14.19
N GLY A 98 6.96 -20.61 13.39
CA GLY A 98 5.88 -21.59 13.34
C GLY A 98 4.97 -21.59 14.58
N GLY A 99 5.01 -20.55 15.40
CA GLY A 99 4.12 -20.34 16.54
C GLY A 99 2.67 -20.12 16.11
N GLU A 100 1.73 -20.44 17.00
CA GLU A 100 0.33 -20.08 16.79
C GLU A 100 0.18 -18.55 16.94
N HIS A 101 -0.64 -17.93 16.06
CA HIS A 101 -1.01 -16.53 16.19
C HIS A 101 -1.79 -16.29 17.49
N VAL A 102 -1.23 -15.48 18.39
CA VAL A 102 -1.76 -15.30 19.74
C VAL A 102 -2.48 -13.95 19.90
N GLY A 103 -2.66 -13.18 18.85
CA GLY A 103 -3.25 -11.83 18.89
C GLY A 103 -2.39 -10.83 19.70
N GLY A 104 -2.11 -9.68 19.08
CA GLY A 104 -1.20 -8.67 19.64
C GLY A 104 0.22 -8.75 19.10
N GLU A 105 0.55 -9.77 18.32
CA GLU A 105 1.83 -9.85 17.61
C GLU A 105 1.94 -8.73 16.56
N PRO A 106 3.17 -8.27 16.25
CA PRO A 106 3.35 -7.28 15.19
C PRO A 106 2.82 -7.77 13.84
N HIS A 107 2.15 -6.87 13.11
CA HIS A 107 1.58 -7.17 11.80
C HIS A 107 2.08 -6.19 10.76
N VAL A 108 2.25 -6.68 9.54
CA VAL A 108 2.38 -5.85 8.36
C VAL A 108 1.19 -6.07 7.44
N ALA A 109 0.50 -4.99 7.08
CA ALA A 109 -0.56 -4.99 6.10
C ALA A 109 -0.11 -4.27 4.84
N THR A 110 -0.44 -4.82 3.69
CA THR A 110 -0.20 -4.18 2.39
C THR A 110 -1.50 -4.11 1.63
N LEU A 111 -2.01 -2.89 1.43
CA LEU A 111 -3.12 -2.60 0.54
C LEU A 111 -2.56 -2.07 -0.78
N VAL A 112 -2.93 -2.71 -1.89
CA VAL A 112 -2.60 -2.25 -3.25
C VAL A 112 -3.90 -1.98 -3.98
N MET A 113 -4.09 -0.76 -4.45
CA MET A 113 -5.24 -0.34 -5.24
C MET A 113 -4.81 -0.04 -6.67
N GLN A 114 -5.54 -0.55 -7.63
CA GLN A 114 -5.38 -0.26 -9.05
C GLN A 114 -6.37 0.80 -9.50
N PHE A 115 -5.89 1.76 -10.28
CA PHE A 115 -6.68 2.82 -10.88
C PHE A 115 -6.59 2.78 -12.41
N SER A 116 -7.49 3.49 -13.08
CA SER A 116 -7.49 3.62 -14.55
C SER A 116 -6.35 4.51 -15.07
N SER A 117 -5.67 5.26 -14.18
CA SER A 117 -4.57 6.17 -14.53
C SER A 117 -3.57 6.34 -13.38
N GLU A 118 -2.36 6.81 -13.71
CA GLU A 118 -1.34 7.21 -12.73
C GLU A 118 -1.80 8.41 -11.88
N ALA A 119 -2.54 9.35 -12.48
CA ALA A 119 -3.10 10.48 -11.74
C ALA A 119 -4.07 10.00 -10.65
N GLY A 120 -4.98 9.07 -10.98
CA GLY A 120 -5.90 8.51 -9.99
C GLY A 120 -5.20 7.75 -8.86
N ALA A 121 -4.10 7.05 -9.16
CA ALA A 121 -3.29 6.43 -8.10
C ALA A 121 -2.63 7.47 -7.19
N THR A 122 -2.17 8.59 -7.75
CA THR A 122 -1.60 9.70 -6.97
C THR A 122 -2.66 10.37 -6.09
N ASP A 123 -3.85 10.63 -6.64
CA ASP A 123 -4.97 11.21 -5.88
C ASP A 123 -5.38 10.30 -4.72
N ALA A 124 -5.37 8.99 -4.91
CA ALA A 124 -5.66 8.02 -3.86
C ALA A 124 -4.59 8.01 -2.75
N VAL A 125 -3.29 8.16 -3.09
CA VAL A 125 -2.22 8.33 -2.10
C VAL A 125 -2.42 9.60 -1.29
N ASP A 126 -2.80 10.71 -1.93
CA ASP A 126 -3.08 11.97 -1.25
C ASP A 126 -4.28 11.85 -0.31
N LEU A 127 -5.33 11.13 -0.70
CA LEU A 127 -6.50 10.85 0.12
C LEU A 127 -6.11 10.01 1.35
N LEU A 128 -5.48 8.84 1.16
CA LEU A 128 -5.04 7.97 2.25
C LEU A 128 -4.15 8.70 3.26
N HIS A 129 -3.26 9.56 2.76
CA HIS A 129 -2.37 10.32 3.61
C HIS A 129 -3.13 11.39 4.42
N THR A 130 -4.06 12.09 3.78
CA THR A 130 -4.88 13.12 4.44
C THR A 130 -5.75 12.51 5.54
N ASP A 131 -6.45 11.42 5.23
CA ASP A 131 -7.29 10.69 6.19
C ASP A 131 -6.44 10.13 7.34
N GLY A 132 -5.25 9.66 7.00
CA GLY A 132 -4.27 9.18 7.97
C GLY A 132 -3.82 10.24 8.97
N LEU A 133 -3.83 11.52 8.59
CA LEU A 133 -3.47 12.65 9.47
C LEU A 133 -4.64 13.18 10.28
N GLU A 134 -5.87 12.82 9.91
CA GLU A 134 -7.02 13.27 10.69
C GLU A 134 -6.91 12.77 12.13
N PRO A 135 -7.12 13.69 13.10
CA PRO A 135 -7.14 13.27 14.48
C PRO A 135 -8.30 12.28 14.68
N CYS A 136 -7.98 11.13 15.22
CA CYS A 136 -8.99 10.19 15.68
C CYS A 136 -10.04 10.92 16.54
N PRO A 137 -11.34 10.57 16.45
CA PRO A 137 -12.36 11.09 17.37
C PRO A 137 -11.87 10.97 18.83
N GLU A 138 -12.38 11.80 19.75
CA GLU A 138 -11.95 11.89 21.16
C GLU A 138 -11.81 10.54 21.90
N THR A 139 -12.30 9.46 21.32
CA THR A 139 -12.20 8.10 21.83
C THR A 139 -10.92 7.37 21.46
N CYS A 140 -10.19 7.84 20.45
CA CYS A 140 -8.92 7.27 20.00
C CYS A 140 -7.77 8.23 20.30
N ALA A 141 -7.13 8.12 21.45
CA ALA A 141 -6.06 9.03 21.80
C ALA A 141 -4.71 8.55 21.23
N PHE A 142 -4.47 8.79 19.93
CA PHE A 142 -3.16 8.63 19.30
C PHE A 142 -2.52 10.00 19.07
N SER A 143 -1.20 10.08 19.27
CA SER A 143 -0.41 11.16 18.69
C SER A 143 -0.12 10.80 17.24
N VAL A 144 -0.38 11.74 16.32
CA VAL A 144 -0.18 11.57 14.89
C VAL A 144 0.94 12.49 14.44
N ALA A 145 1.89 12.00 13.66
CA ALA A 145 2.96 12.79 13.08
C ALA A 145 3.30 12.29 11.68
N GLU A 146 3.65 13.21 10.78
CA GLU A 146 4.26 12.89 9.49
C GLU A 146 5.74 12.59 9.65
N PHE A 147 6.29 11.76 8.75
CA PHE A 147 7.72 11.58 8.59
C PHE A 147 8.12 11.54 7.10
N GLU A 148 9.36 11.93 6.82
CA GLU A 148 9.92 11.85 5.46
C GLU A 148 10.27 10.39 5.13
N VAL A 149 9.99 9.97 3.90
CA VAL A 149 10.27 8.60 3.42
C VAL A 149 11.39 8.66 2.40
N ASP A 150 12.54 8.10 2.77
CA ASP A 150 13.70 8.06 1.90
C ASP A 150 13.60 6.93 0.86
N GLY A 151 14.11 7.18 -0.35
CA GLY A 151 14.25 6.17 -1.41
C GLY A 151 12.96 5.80 -2.14
N ILE A 152 11.80 6.33 -1.75
CA ILE A 152 10.51 6.12 -2.42
C ILE A 152 10.04 7.44 -3.02
N ARG A 153 9.91 7.49 -4.34
CA ARG A 153 9.46 8.71 -5.02
C ARG A 153 8.04 9.09 -4.60
N ASN A 154 7.87 10.31 -4.09
CA ASN A 154 6.62 10.82 -3.56
C ASN A 154 6.03 9.95 -2.43
N GLY A 155 6.88 9.20 -1.73
CA GLY A 155 6.49 8.45 -0.53
C GLY A 155 6.11 9.39 0.59
N ARG A 156 5.04 9.08 1.31
CA ARG A 156 4.54 9.83 2.47
C ARG A 156 4.38 8.90 3.65
N GLY A 157 4.89 9.30 4.80
CA GLY A 157 4.88 8.51 6.02
C GLY A 157 4.03 9.13 7.11
N ILE A 158 3.28 8.29 7.83
CA ILE A 158 2.50 8.66 9.01
C ILE A 158 2.83 7.72 10.15
N GLN A 159 3.07 8.31 11.30
CA GLN A 159 3.24 7.61 12.56
C GLN A 159 2.06 7.92 13.47
N ARG A 160 1.48 6.88 14.07
CA ARG A 160 0.46 6.98 15.12
C ARG A 160 0.92 6.21 16.34
N ILE A 161 1.05 6.88 17.46
CA ILE A 161 1.45 6.25 18.75
C ILE A 161 0.36 6.49 19.76
N ALA A 162 -0.12 5.43 20.42
CA ALA A 162 -1.11 5.51 21.47
C ALA A 162 -0.61 6.41 22.61
N THR A 163 -1.44 7.35 23.04
CA THR A 163 -1.13 8.16 24.20
C THR A 163 -1.37 7.40 25.49
N GLN A 164 -0.75 7.81 26.60
CA GLN A 164 -0.99 7.20 27.91
C GLN A 164 -2.48 7.23 28.27
N GLU A 165 -3.20 8.27 27.87
CA GLU A 165 -4.65 8.39 28.10
C GLU A 165 -5.45 7.30 27.37
N ALA A 166 -5.04 6.94 26.12
CA ALA A 166 -5.64 5.82 25.40
C ALA A 166 -5.40 4.50 26.12
N LEU A 167 -4.16 4.26 26.54
CA LEU A 167 -3.76 3.03 27.24
C LEU A 167 -4.53 2.88 28.56
N ASP A 168 -4.69 3.95 29.33
CA ASP A 168 -5.42 3.93 30.60
C ASP A 168 -6.92 3.62 30.40
N ARG A 169 -7.51 3.97 29.24
CA ARG A 169 -8.91 3.69 28.93
C ARG A 169 -9.17 2.26 28.50
N VAL A 170 -8.25 1.65 27.75
CA VAL A 170 -8.43 0.31 27.19
C VAL A 170 -8.25 -0.78 28.27
N GLY A 171 -7.47 -0.53 29.32
CA GLY A 171 -7.33 -1.39 30.48
C GLY A 171 -6.58 -2.71 30.25
N ASP A 172 -6.55 -3.22 29.01
CA ASP A 172 -5.80 -4.40 28.58
C ASP A 172 -4.90 -4.00 27.42
N THR A 173 -3.72 -3.50 27.74
CA THR A 173 -2.78 -2.93 26.78
C THR A 173 -2.03 -3.99 25.96
N GLU A 174 -2.06 -5.26 26.39
CA GLU A 174 -1.30 -6.35 25.77
C GLU A 174 -1.89 -6.79 24.40
N ARG A 175 -3.13 -6.39 24.09
CA ARG A 175 -3.84 -6.82 22.87
C ARG A 175 -4.17 -5.70 21.89
N PHE A 176 -3.78 -4.48 22.21
CA PHE A 176 -4.09 -3.32 21.36
C PHE A 176 -2.81 -2.82 20.70
N PRO A 177 -2.78 -2.67 19.35
CA PRO A 177 -1.62 -2.06 18.70
C PRO A 177 -1.43 -0.64 19.23
N GLN A 178 -0.26 -0.38 19.81
CA GLN A 178 0.07 0.90 20.44
C GLN A 178 0.88 1.79 19.51
N ALA A 179 1.44 1.21 18.45
CA ALA A 179 2.17 1.91 17.41
C ALA A 179 1.69 1.45 16.03
N GLU A 180 1.50 2.41 15.15
CA GLU A 180 1.22 2.23 13.73
C GLU A 180 2.14 3.14 12.94
N TYR A 181 2.79 2.57 11.93
CA TYR A 181 3.58 3.29 10.93
C TYR A 181 3.02 2.97 9.56
N SER A 182 2.67 3.98 8.77
CA SER A 182 2.11 3.82 7.43
C SER A 182 2.98 4.54 6.42
N ILE A 183 3.21 3.90 5.27
CA ILE A 183 3.87 4.52 4.12
C ILE A 183 2.97 4.38 2.91
N HIS A 184 2.64 5.52 2.30
CA HIS A 184 1.81 5.61 1.10
C HIS A 184 2.66 6.04 -0.08
N PHE A 185 2.52 5.37 -1.23
CA PHE A 185 3.20 5.75 -2.48
C PHE A 185 2.42 5.26 -3.71
N ALA A 186 2.74 5.83 -4.88
CA ALA A 186 2.20 5.40 -6.15
C ALA A 186 3.30 4.89 -7.10
N ASP A 187 2.96 3.86 -7.90
CA ASP A 187 3.77 3.34 -9.01
C ASP A 187 2.88 3.10 -10.23
N GLY A 188 2.99 3.96 -11.23
CA GLY A 188 2.08 3.96 -12.37
C GLY A 188 0.63 4.04 -11.91
N PRO A 189 -0.28 3.18 -12.38
CA PRO A 189 -1.68 3.20 -12.00
C PRO A 189 -1.98 2.49 -10.65
N PHE A 190 -0.98 2.26 -9.80
CA PHE A 190 -1.14 1.57 -8.53
C PHE A 190 -0.81 2.48 -7.36
N ALA A 191 -1.71 2.54 -6.37
CA ALA A 191 -1.48 3.15 -5.07
C ALA A 191 -1.23 2.06 -4.03
N TYR A 192 -0.29 2.31 -3.13
CA TYR A 192 0.16 1.40 -2.08
C TYR A 192 -0.02 2.05 -0.72
N ASP A 193 -0.47 1.25 0.23
CA ASP A 193 -0.47 1.56 1.65
C ASP A 193 0.19 0.38 2.37
N VAL A 194 1.38 0.63 2.92
CA VAL A 194 2.15 -0.34 3.70
C VAL A 194 2.11 0.08 5.15
N ARG A 195 1.54 -0.75 6.01
CA ARG A 195 1.36 -0.46 7.43
C ARG A 195 2.04 -1.49 8.29
N LEU A 196 2.65 -1.05 9.37
CA LEU A 196 3.24 -1.89 10.42
C LEU A 196 2.58 -1.53 11.75
N PHE A 197 2.03 -2.53 12.42
CA PHE A 197 1.34 -2.41 13.70
C PHE A 197 2.03 -3.25 14.76
N GLY A 198 2.03 -2.80 16.01
CA GLY A 198 2.54 -3.56 17.13
C GLY A 198 2.72 -2.73 18.40
N LEU A 199 3.48 -3.26 19.35
CA LEU A 199 3.93 -2.50 20.51
C LEU A 199 5.11 -1.59 20.12
N PRO A 200 5.30 -0.43 20.79
CA PRO A 200 6.36 0.52 20.44
C PRO A 200 7.79 -0.01 20.56
N ASP A 201 8.00 -1.08 21.30
CA ASP A 201 9.29 -1.78 21.46
C ASP A 201 9.46 -2.95 20.49
N GLU A 202 8.41 -3.37 19.80
CA GLU A 202 8.42 -4.47 18.82
C GLU A 202 8.47 -3.97 17.37
N VAL A 203 7.92 -2.77 17.09
CA VAL A 203 7.85 -2.18 15.76
C VAL A 203 8.54 -0.84 15.72
N SER A 204 9.11 -0.50 14.58
CA SER A 204 9.83 0.75 14.40
C SER A 204 9.60 1.37 13.02
N LEU A 205 9.83 2.69 12.94
CA LEU A 205 9.84 3.43 11.69
C LEU A 205 10.79 2.79 10.67
N GLN A 206 11.99 2.42 11.09
CA GLN A 206 12.99 1.81 10.22
C GLN A 206 12.47 0.51 9.57
N GLN A 207 11.74 -0.33 10.31
CA GLN A 207 11.20 -1.58 9.76
C GLN A 207 10.18 -1.32 8.66
N VAL A 208 9.23 -0.39 8.84
CA VAL A 208 8.25 -0.08 7.79
C VAL A 208 8.92 0.56 6.56
N GLU A 209 9.93 1.41 6.75
CA GLU A 209 10.72 1.99 5.67
C GLU A 209 11.46 0.90 4.87
N GLU A 210 12.09 -0.06 5.53
CA GLU A 210 12.76 -1.18 4.87
C GLU A 210 11.78 -2.05 4.07
N ILE A 211 10.61 -2.36 4.63
CA ILE A 211 9.57 -3.15 3.95
C ILE A 211 9.08 -2.40 2.71
N ALA A 212 8.71 -1.13 2.87
CA ALA A 212 8.19 -0.31 1.78
C ALA A 212 9.24 -0.06 0.70
N ALA A 213 10.51 0.17 1.06
CA ALA A 213 11.60 0.37 0.12
C ALA A 213 11.90 -0.90 -0.70
N LYS A 214 11.91 -2.08 -0.07
CA LYS A 214 12.08 -3.36 -0.77
C LYS A 214 10.91 -3.62 -1.72
N LEU A 215 9.68 -3.38 -1.28
CA LEU A 215 8.49 -3.49 -2.12
C LEU A 215 8.56 -2.54 -3.30
N TYR A 216 8.88 -1.27 -3.06
CA TYR A 216 9.02 -0.24 -4.10
C TYR A 216 10.10 -0.63 -5.13
N ALA A 217 11.28 -1.06 -4.68
CA ALA A 217 12.34 -1.53 -5.57
C ALA A 217 11.88 -2.70 -6.46
N ARG A 218 11.18 -3.67 -5.89
CA ARG A 218 10.64 -4.82 -6.64
C ARG A 218 9.63 -4.40 -7.70
N VAL A 219 8.68 -3.52 -7.37
CA VAL A 219 7.66 -3.09 -8.33
C VAL A 219 8.23 -2.18 -9.43
N GLN A 220 9.32 -1.48 -9.16
CA GLN A 220 10.09 -0.72 -10.14
C GLN A 220 11.00 -1.61 -11.01
N GLY A 221 11.08 -2.93 -10.75
CA GLY A 221 12.01 -3.82 -11.41
C GLY A 221 13.49 -3.56 -11.05
N ALA A 222 13.74 -2.82 -9.98
CA ALA A 222 15.08 -2.56 -9.46
C ALA A 222 15.57 -3.74 -8.58
N PRO A 223 16.89 -3.99 -8.49
CA PRO A 223 17.41 -4.91 -7.50
C PRO A 223 17.06 -4.42 -6.08
N PRO A 224 16.76 -5.32 -5.12
CA PRO A 224 16.48 -4.93 -3.75
C PRO A 224 17.66 -4.14 -3.18
N PRO A 225 17.43 -3.19 -2.25
CA PRO A 225 18.50 -2.48 -1.57
C PRO A 225 19.41 -3.48 -0.85
N PRO A 226 20.72 -3.18 -0.73
CA PRO A 226 21.66 -4.05 -0.01
C PRO A 226 21.21 -4.19 1.44
N GLU A 227 21.24 -5.40 1.95
CA GLU A 227 20.97 -5.67 3.36
C GLU A 227 22.02 -4.92 4.21
N GLY A 228 21.57 -4.05 5.11
CA GLY A 228 22.39 -3.23 5.98
C GLY A 228 23.00 -3.99 7.16
#